data_c86fdd60a1aa6b2fee9cf519296a581f
#
_entry.id   c86fdd60a1aa6b2fee9cf519296a581f
#
_cell.length_a   1.000
_cell.length_b   1.000
_cell.length_c   1.000
_cell.angle_alpha   90.00
_cell.angle_beta   90.00
_cell.angle_gamma   90.00
#
_symmetry.space_group_name_H-M   'P 1'
#
loop_
_entity.id
_entity.type
_entity.pdbx_description
1 polymer ?
#
loop_
_entity_poly.entity_id
_entity_poly.type
_entity_poly.pdbx_seq_one_letter_code
_entity_poly.pdbx_strand_id
1 'polypeptide(L)'
;ELEGRAVAGLDALAGHSPHRPYIDEVRIACAKCGGEVQRVPDVGNPWLDAGIVSLSTMRYRSDPEYWKRWFPADLITESFPGQFRNWFYSLLAMSTVMVGSEPTKTVFGYGLVFAEDGRQMHKSWGNSIEFDEAADRMGADVMRWLFAGSRPEENVHFGWNGADEARRKLLVLWNVYAFHIGYANSAGWRPGGAASPEAERGAMDRWILSRTADLVSTVEEALRGYDAQSAVARLEEGIDELSTWYLRRTRERFAPDAPIADRDAAFDTLHQALLTLLRVAAPIAPFLTDAIYRNLASAGLADATGASQVVGSAERPLATAIRTGEAPGSIHLLHWPSAESAPWRDEALESSMDRIIRAAELGRSVRSAANIRTRQPLARARVVLGVSGNDEVELREILADELNVKIGEAVGDASGLFERRVKVLLPKVGKRLGGSTQAVMQAARD
;
A
#
# COMPACT_ATOMS: atom_id res chain seq x y z
N GLU A 1 -8.10 30.32 29.21
CA GLU A 1 -9.24 30.93 29.92
C GLU A 1 -9.34 30.52 31.40
N LEU A 2 -9.19 29.22 31.70
CA LEU A 2 -9.18 28.72 33.09
C LEU A 2 -8.04 29.33 33.91
N GLU A 3 -6.83 29.40 33.41
CA GLU A 3 -5.66 29.94 34.12
C GLU A 3 -5.85 31.39 34.54
N GLY A 4 -6.45 32.23 33.70
CA GLY A 4 -6.71 33.65 34.01
C GLY A 4 -7.84 33.90 34.97
N ARG A 5 -8.67 32.88 35.32
CA ARG A 5 -9.86 32.99 36.16
C ARG A 5 -9.84 32.05 37.36
N ALA A 6 -8.86 31.13 37.41
CA ALA A 6 -8.75 30.20 38.52
C ALA A 6 -8.37 30.92 39.80
N VAL A 7 -9.13 30.67 40.88
CA VAL A 7 -8.88 31.18 42.22
C VAL A 7 -8.37 30.10 43.18
N ALA A 8 -8.59 28.82 42.85
CA ALA A 8 -8.08 27.68 43.60
C ALA A 8 -8.07 26.40 42.74
N GLY A 9 -7.30 25.41 43.15
CA GLY A 9 -7.33 24.02 42.63
C GLY A 9 -6.77 23.82 41.23
N LEU A 10 -6.14 24.81 40.60
CA LEU A 10 -5.58 24.67 39.24
C LEU A 10 -4.42 23.66 39.18
N ASP A 11 -3.66 23.54 40.27
CA ASP A 11 -2.57 22.59 40.45
C ASP A 11 -3.01 21.11 40.39
N ALA A 12 -4.30 20.83 40.69
CA ALA A 12 -4.87 19.49 40.50
C ALA A 12 -4.86 19.03 39.04
N LEU A 13 -4.74 19.94 38.08
CA LEU A 13 -4.62 19.61 36.65
C LEU A 13 -3.19 19.41 36.19
N ALA A 14 -2.19 19.65 37.05
CA ALA A 14 -0.78 19.48 36.64
C ALA A 14 -0.47 18.02 36.32
N GLY A 15 -0.12 17.76 35.05
CA GLY A 15 0.14 16.40 34.55
C GLY A 15 -1.12 15.54 34.32
N HIS A 16 -2.32 16.11 34.44
CA HIS A 16 -3.59 15.42 34.26
C HIS A 16 -4.45 16.11 33.20
N SER A 17 -5.31 15.32 32.54
CA SER A 17 -6.33 15.86 31.65
C SER A 17 -7.43 16.58 32.44
N PRO A 18 -8.17 17.53 31.84
CA PRO A 18 -9.26 18.26 32.53
C PRO A 18 -10.53 17.40 32.71
N HIS A 19 -10.35 16.17 33.21
CA HIS A 19 -11.40 15.21 33.50
C HIS A 19 -11.56 15.02 35.00
N ARG A 20 -12.67 14.42 35.42
CA ARG A 20 -12.88 14.00 36.81
C ARG A 20 -11.81 12.97 37.24
N PRO A 21 -11.37 13.01 38.51
CA PRO A 21 -11.78 13.94 39.57
C PRO A 21 -11.06 15.29 39.54
N TYR A 22 -9.99 15.44 38.77
CA TYR A 22 -9.04 16.56 38.83
C TYR A 22 -9.70 17.92 38.55
N ILE A 23 -10.59 18.04 37.54
CA ILE A 23 -11.29 19.26 37.18
C ILE A 23 -12.28 19.70 38.26
N ASP A 24 -12.75 18.80 39.10
CA ASP A 24 -13.72 19.10 40.17
C ASP A 24 -13.10 19.92 41.33
N GLU A 25 -11.77 19.91 41.44
CA GLU A 25 -11.01 20.69 42.42
C GLU A 25 -10.89 22.19 42.01
N VAL A 26 -11.03 22.47 40.71
CA VAL A 26 -10.81 23.84 40.20
C VAL A 26 -11.95 24.75 40.55
N ARG A 27 -11.62 25.92 41.12
CA ARG A 27 -12.52 27.03 41.41
C ARG A 27 -12.17 28.22 40.53
N ILE A 28 -13.16 28.89 39.99
CA ILE A 28 -12.97 30.08 39.15
C ILE A 28 -13.80 31.26 39.65
N ALA A 29 -13.35 32.47 39.37
CA ALA A 29 -14.12 33.66 39.64
C ALA A 29 -15.28 33.81 38.63
N CYS A 30 -16.48 34.05 39.11
CA CYS A 30 -17.64 34.36 38.28
C CYS A 30 -17.42 35.65 37.49
N ALA A 31 -17.62 35.63 36.18
CA ALA A 31 -17.42 36.82 35.34
C ALA A 31 -18.43 37.95 35.62
N LYS A 32 -19.56 37.64 36.27
CA LYS A 32 -20.62 38.66 36.57
C LYS A 32 -20.50 39.28 37.95
N CYS A 33 -20.15 38.49 38.96
CA CYS A 33 -20.17 38.98 40.34
C CYS A 33 -18.84 38.78 41.08
N GLY A 34 -17.83 38.18 40.48
CA GLY A 34 -16.55 37.89 41.10
C GLY A 34 -16.56 36.76 42.13
N GLY A 35 -17.72 36.24 42.50
CA GLY A 35 -17.85 35.17 43.49
C GLY A 35 -17.21 33.86 42.98
N GLU A 36 -16.75 33.02 43.90
CA GLU A 36 -16.16 31.72 43.58
C GLU A 36 -17.23 30.76 43.09
N VAL A 37 -16.98 30.10 42.00
CA VAL A 37 -17.84 29.05 41.41
C VAL A 37 -17.02 27.84 41.03
N GLN A 38 -17.65 26.68 41.07
CA GLN A 38 -17.06 25.40 40.65
C GLN A 38 -17.82 24.81 39.46
N ARG A 39 -17.23 23.81 38.85
CA ARG A 39 -17.89 23.01 37.83
C ARG A 39 -19.19 22.40 38.36
N VAL A 40 -20.24 22.43 37.58
CA VAL A 40 -21.47 21.69 37.87
C VAL A 40 -21.15 20.20 37.84
N PRO A 41 -21.45 19.42 38.93
CA PRO A 41 -21.11 17.99 38.99
C PRO A 41 -21.84 17.17 37.95
N ASP A 42 -23.07 17.55 37.64
CA ASP A 42 -23.86 16.86 36.61
C ASP A 42 -23.30 17.11 35.23
N VAL A 43 -23.24 16.06 34.44
CA VAL A 43 -22.81 16.12 33.06
C VAL A 43 -24.04 16.23 32.17
N GLY A 44 -24.02 17.15 31.20
CA GLY A 44 -25.02 17.21 30.15
C GLY A 44 -24.91 15.99 29.22
N ASN A 45 -25.62 16.02 28.14
CA ASN A 45 -25.50 14.96 27.13
C ASN A 45 -24.23 15.17 26.30
N PRO A 46 -23.16 14.36 26.47
CA PRO A 46 -21.90 14.52 25.71
C PRO A 46 -22.09 14.31 24.21
N TRP A 47 -23.11 13.57 23.81
CA TRP A 47 -23.42 13.35 22.41
C TRP A 47 -24.05 14.55 21.73
N LEU A 48 -24.71 15.45 22.52
CA LEU A 48 -25.16 16.74 22.02
C LEU A 48 -23.97 17.62 21.63
N ASP A 49 -22.96 17.69 22.49
CA ASP A 49 -21.73 18.45 22.22
C ASP A 49 -20.97 17.88 21.00
N ALA A 50 -20.86 16.57 20.94
CA ALA A 50 -20.27 15.87 19.77
C ALA A 50 -21.11 16.07 18.50
N GLY A 51 -22.43 16.10 18.60
CA GLY A 51 -23.37 16.30 17.49
C GLY A 51 -23.32 17.68 16.86
N ILE A 52 -22.87 18.70 17.61
CA ILE A 52 -22.77 20.09 17.11
C ILE A 52 -21.36 20.46 16.63
N VAL A 53 -20.41 19.51 16.56
CA VAL A 53 -19.01 19.81 16.26
C VAL A 53 -18.84 20.54 14.92
N SER A 54 -19.59 20.17 13.89
CA SER A 54 -19.57 20.82 12.58
C SER A 54 -20.13 22.26 12.60
N LEU A 55 -20.85 22.63 13.65
CA LEU A 55 -21.38 23.96 13.84
C LEU A 55 -20.50 24.77 14.80
N SER A 56 -20.12 24.18 15.95
CA SER A 56 -19.39 24.87 17.02
C SER A 56 -17.94 25.18 16.64
N THR A 57 -17.26 24.30 15.97
CA THR A 57 -15.84 24.44 15.60
C THR A 57 -15.64 25.17 14.28
N MET A 58 -16.62 25.11 13.37
CA MET A 58 -16.51 25.63 11.99
C MET A 58 -17.10 27.05 11.84
N ARG A 59 -17.26 27.79 12.92
CA ARG A 59 -17.68 29.20 12.94
C ARG A 59 -19.11 29.48 12.43
N TYR A 60 -20.04 28.52 12.57
CA TYR A 60 -21.41 28.63 12.08
C TYR A 60 -22.06 29.97 12.44
N ARG A 61 -21.84 30.48 13.68
CA ARG A 61 -22.42 31.74 14.16
C ARG A 61 -21.59 32.99 13.89
N SER A 62 -20.27 32.86 13.85
CA SER A 62 -19.33 33.99 13.75
C SER A 62 -18.88 34.29 12.33
N ASP A 63 -18.89 33.30 11.45
CA ASP A 63 -18.50 33.43 10.02
C ASP A 63 -19.28 32.40 9.18
N PRO A 64 -20.57 32.66 8.89
CA PRO A 64 -21.42 31.75 8.14
C PRO A 64 -20.92 31.45 6.71
N GLU A 65 -20.23 32.40 6.07
CA GLU A 65 -19.71 32.20 4.73
C GLU A 65 -18.49 31.25 4.73
N TYR A 66 -17.65 31.33 5.74
CA TYR A 66 -16.60 30.32 5.95
C TYR A 66 -17.23 28.94 6.19
N TRP A 67 -18.22 28.85 7.08
CA TRP A 67 -18.91 27.61 7.39
C TRP A 67 -19.54 26.95 6.16
N LYS A 68 -20.25 27.68 5.33
CA LYS A 68 -20.89 27.18 4.10
C LYS A 68 -19.91 26.54 3.11
N ARG A 69 -18.65 26.95 3.11
CA ARG A 69 -17.62 26.36 2.22
C ARG A 69 -17.21 24.96 2.66
N TRP A 70 -17.36 24.63 3.93
CA TRP A 70 -16.89 23.39 4.52
C TRP A 70 -18.01 22.45 4.95
N PHE A 71 -19.24 22.91 4.95
CA PHE A 71 -20.42 22.13 5.32
C PHE A 71 -21.25 21.78 4.08
N PRO A 72 -21.76 20.52 3.94
CA PRO A 72 -21.51 19.36 4.80
C PRO A 72 -20.06 18.84 4.71
N ALA A 73 -19.60 18.12 5.71
CA ALA A 73 -18.29 17.46 5.69
C ALA A 73 -18.16 16.50 4.49
N ASP A 74 -16.98 16.40 3.89
CA ASP A 74 -16.78 15.46 2.80
C ASP A 74 -16.81 14.02 3.28
N LEU A 75 -16.24 13.75 4.48
CA LEU A 75 -16.14 12.42 5.08
C LEU A 75 -16.23 12.53 6.60
N ILE A 76 -16.95 11.61 7.20
CA ILE A 76 -16.82 11.28 8.63
C ILE A 76 -16.48 9.81 8.77
N THR A 77 -15.65 9.47 9.76
CA THR A 77 -15.21 8.11 10.01
C THR A 77 -15.12 7.81 11.48
N GLU A 78 -15.62 6.66 11.89
CA GLU A 78 -15.56 6.14 13.26
C GLU A 78 -15.96 4.66 13.28
N SER A 79 -15.73 3.98 14.42
CA SER A 79 -16.17 2.61 14.63
C SER A 79 -17.69 2.49 14.53
N PHE A 80 -18.16 1.81 13.48
CA PHE A 80 -19.60 1.71 13.19
C PHE A 80 -20.40 1.02 14.31
N PRO A 81 -19.95 -0.10 14.90
CA PRO A 81 -20.70 -0.77 15.98
C PRO A 81 -20.96 0.10 17.19
N GLY A 82 -20.01 1.01 17.53
CA GLY A 82 -20.15 1.92 18.67
C GLY A 82 -20.91 3.20 18.34
N GLN A 83 -20.65 3.79 17.19
CA GLN A 83 -21.04 5.18 16.89
C GLN A 83 -22.34 5.32 16.10
N PHE A 84 -22.92 4.24 15.60
CA PHE A 84 -24.20 4.29 14.88
C PHE A 84 -25.31 4.94 15.69
N ARG A 85 -25.44 4.60 16.99
CA ARG A 85 -26.43 5.16 17.91
C ARG A 85 -25.92 6.36 18.75
N ASN A 86 -24.66 6.71 18.60
CA ASN A 86 -24.02 7.75 19.38
C ASN A 86 -23.68 8.95 18.49
N TRP A 87 -22.44 9.08 18.03
CA TRP A 87 -21.97 10.26 17.31
C TRP A 87 -22.63 10.45 15.96
N PHE A 88 -22.73 9.40 15.13
CA PHE A 88 -23.38 9.53 13.83
C PHE A 88 -24.85 9.94 13.96
N TYR A 89 -25.57 9.35 14.93
CA TYR A 89 -26.94 9.73 15.22
C TYR A 89 -27.03 11.18 15.69
N SER A 90 -26.17 11.62 16.60
CA SER A 90 -26.18 12.98 17.14
C SER A 90 -25.87 14.03 16.08
N LEU A 91 -24.86 13.75 15.20
CA LEU A 91 -24.55 14.61 14.05
C LEU A 91 -25.75 14.77 13.13
N LEU A 92 -26.40 13.67 12.77
CA LEU A 92 -27.57 13.68 11.88
C LEU A 92 -28.73 14.43 12.52
N ALA A 93 -29.04 14.14 13.79
CA ALA A 93 -30.13 14.79 14.52
C ALA A 93 -29.89 16.32 14.66
N MET A 94 -28.69 16.70 15.07
CA MET A 94 -28.37 18.14 15.26
C MET A 94 -28.30 18.88 13.92
N SER A 95 -27.75 18.30 12.88
CA SER A 95 -27.74 18.90 11.56
C SER A 95 -29.16 19.08 11.01
N THR A 96 -30.01 18.06 11.14
CA THR A 96 -31.40 18.13 10.71
C THR A 96 -32.16 19.25 11.46
N VAL A 97 -32.00 19.35 12.79
CA VAL A 97 -32.68 20.37 13.60
C VAL A 97 -32.16 21.77 13.30
N MET A 98 -30.86 21.95 13.15
CA MET A 98 -30.21 23.26 13.04
C MET A 98 -30.15 23.80 11.62
N VAL A 99 -30.01 22.92 10.62
CA VAL A 99 -29.70 23.28 9.21
C VAL A 99 -30.72 22.70 8.24
N GLY A 100 -31.38 21.60 8.56
CA GLY A 100 -32.34 20.92 7.70
C GLY A 100 -31.70 20.06 6.59
N SER A 101 -30.42 19.72 6.75
CA SER A 101 -29.69 18.89 5.76
C SER A 101 -28.76 17.88 6.45
N GLU A 102 -28.19 16.99 5.66
CA GLU A 102 -27.20 16.00 6.09
C GLU A 102 -25.91 16.66 6.59
N PRO A 103 -25.23 16.09 7.61
CA PRO A 103 -23.97 16.63 8.15
C PRO A 103 -22.74 16.29 7.32
N THR A 104 -22.83 15.28 6.44
CA THR A 104 -21.72 14.75 5.68
C THR A 104 -22.17 14.14 4.36
N LYS A 105 -21.27 14.13 3.37
CA LYS A 105 -21.49 13.48 2.07
C LYS A 105 -21.21 11.97 2.15
N THR A 106 -20.22 11.57 2.96
CA THR A 106 -19.79 10.18 3.09
C THR A 106 -19.62 9.79 4.54
N VAL A 107 -20.04 8.57 4.88
CA VAL A 107 -19.78 7.94 6.19
C VAL A 107 -18.92 6.71 5.94
N PHE A 108 -17.74 6.66 6.55
CA PHE A 108 -16.88 5.49 6.54
C PHE A 108 -16.88 4.85 7.94
N GLY A 109 -17.55 3.70 8.06
CA GLY A 109 -17.61 2.93 9.29
C GLY A 109 -16.64 1.76 9.27
N TYR A 110 -16.00 1.47 10.41
CA TYR A 110 -15.09 0.35 10.54
C TYR A 110 -15.42 -0.50 11.77
N GLY A 111 -14.89 -1.73 11.80
CA GLY A 111 -15.06 -2.70 12.89
C GLY A 111 -14.27 -2.35 14.14
N LEU A 112 -14.16 -3.31 15.05
CA LEU A 112 -13.40 -3.18 16.29
C LEU A 112 -11.99 -3.76 16.15
N VAL A 113 -11.09 -3.37 17.04
CA VAL A 113 -9.76 -3.96 17.15
C VAL A 113 -9.77 -4.99 18.27
N PHE A 114 -9.47 -6.24 17.93
CA PHE A 114 -9.36 -7.36 18.85
C PHE A 114 -7.91 -7.80 18.98
N ALA A 115 -7.59 -8.49 20.05
CA ALA A 115 -6.33 -9.19 20.17
C ALA A 115 -6.18 -10.25 19.08
N GLU A 116 -4.97 -10.68 18.79
CA GLU A 116 -4.65 -11.62 17.72
C GLU A 116 -5.38 -12.96 17.84
N ASP A 117 -5.72 -13.36 19.07
CA ASP A 117 -6.50 -14.54 19.38
C ASP A 117 -8.03 -14.37 19.24
N GLY A 118 -8.49 -13.21 18.76
CA GLY A 118 -9.89 -12.89 18.52
C GLY A 118 -10.67 -12.46 19.76
N ARG A 119 -10.03 -12.29 20.91
CA ARG A 119 -10.67 -11.74 22.11
C ARG A 119 -10.58 -10.21 22.13
N GLN A 120 -11.51 -9.57 22.83
CA GLN A 120 -11.41 -8.14 23.10
C GLN A 120 -10.14 -7.84 23.91
N MET A 121 -9.51 -6.71 23.59
CA MET A 121 -8.37 -6.23 24.38
C MET A 121 -8.83 -5.59 25.66
N HIS A 122 -8.29 -6.05 26.78
CA HIS A 122 -8.51 -5.47 28.10
C HIS A 122 -7.20 -5.39 28.88
N LYS A 123 -6.88 -4.23 29.44
CA LYS A 123 -5.68 -4.04 30.27
C LYS A 123 -5.63 -5.01 31.43
N SER A 124 -6.77 -5.28 32.07
CA SER A 124 -6.86 -6.23 33.18
C SER A 124 -6.65 -7.70 32.81
N TRP A 125 -6.73 -8.05 31.53
CA TRP A 125 -6.47 -9.40 31.01
C TRP A 125 -5.04 -9.58 30.51
N GLY A 126 -4.25 -8.48 30.45
CA GLY A 126 -2.88 -8.52 29.96
C GLY A 126 -2.74 -8.79 28.45
N ASN A 127 -3.83 -8.69 27.69
CA ASN A 127 -3.85 -8.89 26.24
C ASN A 127 -3.98 -7.57 25.44
N SER A 128 -3.89 -6.42 26.11
CA SER A 128 -3.87 -5.12 25.49
C SER A 128 -2.45 -4.74 25.09
N ILE A 129 -2.25 -4.32 23.87
CA ILE A 129 -0.99 -3.76 23.38
C ILE A 129 -1.14 -2.24 23.41
N GLU A 130 -0.31 -1.57 24.22
CA GLU A 130 -0.30 -0.12 24.31
C GLU A 130 0.29 0.49 23.04
N PHE A 131 -0.19 1.69 22.67
CA PHE A 131 0.21 2.35 21.43
C PHE A 131 1.72 2.58 21.35
N ASP A 132 2.32 3.10 22.42
CA ASP A 132 3.76 3.40 22.44
C ASP A 132 4.60 2.13 22.29
N GLU A 133 4.21 1.05 22.98
CA GLU A 133 4.85 -0.25 22.81
C GLU A 133 4.74 -0.78 21.37
N ALA A 134 3.56 -0.65 20.77
CA ALA A 134 3.35 -1.06 19.38
C ALA A 134 4.19 -0.21 18.43
N ALA A 135 4.19 1.10 18.60
CA ALA A 135 4.94 2.04 17.76
C ALA A 135 6.45 1.79 17.83
N ASP A 136 6.98 1.55 19.03
CA ASP A 136 8.42 1.30 19.24
C ASP A 136 8.87 -0.07 18.69
N ARG A 137 8.06 -1.11 18.86
CA ARG A 137 8.43 -2.49 18.50
C ARG A 137 8.02 -2.88 17.08
N MET A 138 6.85 -2.46 16.63
CA MET A 138 6.36 -2.75 15.26
C MET A 138 6.86 -1.69 14.27
N GLY A 139 6.80 -0.43 14.66
CA GLY A 139 6.98 0.72 13.80
C GLY A 139 5.65 1.25 13.26
N ALA A 140 5.52 2.57 13.17
CA ALA A 140 4.28 3.22 12.77
C ALA A 140 3.81 2.82 11.36
N ASP A 141 4.72 2.69 10.39
CA ASP A 141 4.36 2.28 9.02
C ASP A 141 3.87 0.83 8.95
N VAL A 142 4.44 -0.06 9.77
CA VAL A 142 3.98 -1.46 9.86
C VAL A 142 2.56 -1.53 10.41
N MET A 143 2.27 -0.74 11.47
CA MET A 143 0.92 -0.65 12.03
C MET A 143 -0.07 -0.10 10.99
N ARG A 144 0.29 0.98 10.29
CA ARG A 144 -0.54 1.58 9.24
C ARG A 144 -0.79 0.61 8.09
N TRP A 145 0.23 -0.13 7.66
CA TRP A 145 0.13 -1.15 6.61
C TRP A 145 -0.83 -2.27 7.00
N LEU A 146 -0.73 -2.75 8.24
CA LEU A 146 -1.62 -3.78 8.78
C LEU A 146 -3.08 -3.29 8.80
N PHE A 147 -3.33 -2.10 9.34
CA PHE A 147 -4.68 -1.55 9.40
C PHE A 147 -5.25 -1.25 8.01
N ALA A 148 -4.48 -0.64 7.13
CA ALA A 148 -4.92 -0.33 5.77
C ALA A 148 -5.18 -1.60 4.94
N GLY A 149 -4.41 -2.67 5.17
CA GLY A 149 -4.61 -3.97 4.52
C GLY A 149 -5.75 -4.82 5.09
N SER A 150 -6.41 -4.34 6.16
CA SER A 150 -7.55 -5.03 6.77
C SER A 150 -8.86 -4.58 6.16
N ARG A 151 -9.89 -5.46 6.19
CA ARG A 151 -11.25 -5.12 5.77
C ARG A 151 -11.91 -4.22 6.79
N PRO A 152 -12.40 -3.03 6.41
CA PRO A 152 -13.00 -2.12 7.37
C PRO A 152 -14.29 -2.67 7.99
N GLU A 153 -15.06 -3.48 7.26
CA GLU A 153 -16.30 -4.11 7.76
C GLU A 153 -16.07 -5.26 8.75
N GLU A 154 -14.87 -5.76 8.87
CA GLU A 154 -14.49 -6.84 9.79
C GLU A 154 -13.72 -6.30 10.99
N ASN A 155 -13.68 -7.08 12.08
CA ASN A 155 -12.84 -6.74 13.21
C ASN A 155 -11.37 -7.03 12.89
N VAL A 156 -10.50 -6.08 13.22
CA VAL A 156 -9.06 -6.25 13.01
C VAL A 156 -8.48 -7.07 14.15
N HIS A 157 -7.77 -8.14 13.82
CA HIS A 157 -6.99 -8.93 14.77
C HIS A 157 -5.57 -8.34 14.85
N PHE A 158 -5.34 -7.52 15.87
CA PHE A 158 -4.09 -6.80 16.02
C PHE A 158 -3.12 -7.54 16.94
N GLY A 159 -1.91 -7.79 16.46
CA GLY A 159 -0.89 -8.49 17.23
C GLY A 159 0.45 -8.56 16.51
N TRP A 160 1.39 -9.26 17.12
CA TRP A 160 2.79 -9.30 16.70
C TRP A 160 2.99 -10.08 15.39
N ASN A 161 2.25 -11.17 15.16
CA ASN A 161 2.39 -11.99 13.96
C ASN A 161 1.93 -11.25 12.71
N GLY A 162 0.78 -10.56 12.78
CA GLY A 162 0.29 -9.72 11.69
C GLY A 162 1.25 -8.56 11.38
N ALA A 163 1.84 -7.97 12.42
CA ALA A 163 2.87 -6.93 12.26
C ALA A 163 4.13 -7.46 11.59
N ASP A 164 4.58 -8.68 11.93
CA ASP A 164 5.74 -9.30 11.31
C ASP A 164 5.50 -9.65 9.83
N GLU A 165 4.27 -9.98 9.46
CA GLU A 165 3.89 -10.19 8.06
C GLU A 165 3.96 -8.87 7.26
N ALA A 166 3.33 -7.82 7.76
CA ALA A 166 3.41 -6.48 7.15
C ALA A 166 4.85 -5.97 7.06
N ARG A 167 5.64 -6.17 8.13
CA ARG A 167 7.07 -5.78 8.14
C ARG A 167 7.87 -6.49 7.06
N ARG A 168 7.62 -7.80 6.82
CA ARG A 168 8.32 -8.53 5.75
C ARG A 168 8.09 -7.92 4.38
N LYS A 169 6.87 -7.44 4.08
CA LYS A 169 6.55 -6.77 2.82
C LYS A 169 7.29 -5.44 2.67
N LEU A 170 7.25 -4.61 3.69
CA LEU A 170 7.99 -3.34 3.70
C LEU A 170 9.50 -3.55 3.63
N LEU A 171 10.01 -4.64 4.22
CA LEU A 171 11.43 -5.00 4.13
C LEU A 171 11.84 -5.41 2.70
N VAL A 172 10.96 -6.02 1.92
CA VAL A 172 11.22 -6.29 0.50
C VAL A 172 11.41 -4.98 -0.26
N LEU A 173 10.54 -3.99 -0.05
CA LEU A 173 10.69 -2.65 -0.64
C LEU A 173 12.01 -2.00 -0.23
N TRP A 174 12.36 -2.07 1.07
CA TRP A 174 13.65 -1.58 1.55
C TRP A 174 14.83 -2.27 0.87
N ASN A 175 14.77 -3.57 0.65
CA ASN A 175 15.84 -4.32 -0.01
C ASN A 175 16.00 -3.93 -1.49
N VAL A 176 14.91 -3.64 -2.20
CA VAL A 176 14.97 -3.10 -3.57
C VAL A 176 15.68 -1.75 -3.58
N TYR A 177 15.29 -0.86 -2.66
CA TYR A 177 15.96 0.43 -2.50
C TYR A 177 17.46 0.28 -2.15
N ALA A 178 17.79 -0.55 -1.17
CA ALA A 178 19.17 -0.79 -0.75
C ALA A 178 20.04 -1.37 -1.90
N PHE A 179 19.47 -2.27 -2.70
CA PHE A 179 20.10 -2.75 -3.92
C PHE A 179 20.36 -1.61 -4.90
N HIS A 180 19.33 -0.81 -5.21
CA HIS A 180 19.45 0.30 -6.15
C HIS A 180 20.58 1.26 -5.76
N ILE A 181 20.59 1.74 -4.52
CA ILE A 181 21.61 2.67 -4.02
C ILE A 181 23.01 2.03 -4.00
N GLY A 182 23.12 0.79 -3.54
CA GLY A 182 24.41 0.10 -3.46
C GLY A 182 25.06 -0.08 -4.84
N TYR A 183 24.29 -0.55 -5.81
CA TYR A 183 24.80 -0.77 -7.17
C TYR A 183 24.99 0.57 -7.93
N ALA A 184 24.10 1.54 -7.78
CA ALA A 184 24.23 2.86 -8.38
C ALA A 184 25.53 3.55 -7.93
N ASN A 185 25.83 3.51 -6.63
CA ASN A 185 27.09 4.05 -6.09
C ASN A 185 28.31 3.30 -6.62
N SER A 186 28.26 1.97 -6.68
CA SER A 186 29.35 1.15 -7.19
C SER A 186 29.61 1.40 -8.69
N ALA A 187 28.57 1.62 -9.48
CA ALA A 187 28.64 1.89 -10.92
C ALA A 187 28.89 3.39 -11.24
N GLY A 188 28.84 4.27 -10.25
CA GLY A 188 28.90 5.73 -10.47
C GLY A 188 27.69 6.29 -11.20
N TRP A 189 26.56 5.54 -11.27
CA TRP A 189 25.35 5.98 -11.93
C TRP A 189 24.64 7.05 -11.10
N ARG A 190 24.01 8.00 -11.79
CA ARG A 190 23.19 9.06 -11.18
C ARG A 190 21.94 9.31 -12.03
N PRO A 191 20.78 9.61 -11.39
CA PRO A 191 19.56 9.95 -12.12
C PRO A 191 19.73 11.27 -12.90
N GLY A 192 19.12 11.35 -14.07
CA GLY A 192 19.10 12.55 -14.91
C GLY A 192 20.26 12.67 -15.88
N GLY A 193 20.99 11.58 -16.15
CA GLY A 193 21.77 11.41 -17.37
C GLY A 193 20.86 11.49 -18.60
N ALA A 194 21.45 11.38 -19.81
CA ALA A 194 20.62 11.21 -21.00
C ALA A 194 19.77 9.95 -20.79
N ALA A 195 18.43 10.15 -20.64
CA ALA A 195 17.51 9.04 -20.50
C ALA A 195 17.71 8.12 -21.69
N SER A 196 17.88 6.81 -21.43
CA SER A 196 17.90 5.83 -22.51
C SER A 196 16.64 5.99 -23.34
N PRO A 197 16.75 6.16 -24.67
CA PRO A 197 15.57 6.26 -25.52
C PRO A 197 14.62 5.09 -25.21
N GLU A 198 13.33 5.33 -25.22
CA GLU A 198 12.32 4.30 -24.97
C GLU A 198 12.49 3.09 -25.89
N ALA A 199 13.02 3.33 -27.10
CA ALA A 199 13.37 2.30 -28.08
C ALA A 199 14.53 1.36 -27.67
N GLU A 200 15.31 1.70 -26.64
CA GLU A 200 16.43 0.88 -26.15
C GLU A 200 16.04 0.02 -24.95
N ARG A 201 14.81 0.17 -24.43
CA ARG A 201 14.30 -0.61 -23.30
C ARG A 201 13.82 -1.97 -23.76
N GLY A 202 14.37 -3.04 -23.17
CA GLY A 202 13.89 -4.41 -23.37
C GLY A 202 12.47 -4.64 -22.84
N ALA A 203 11.89 -5.79 -23.14
CA ALA A 203 10.53 -6.14 -22.72
C ALA A 203 10.36 -6.07 -21.19
N MET A 204 11.38 -6.49 -20.43
CA MET A 204 11.32 -6.42 -18.95
C MET A 204 11.25 -4.99 -18.42
N ASP A 205 11.98 -4.04 -19.03
CA ASP A 205 11.95 -2.64 -18.63
C ASP A 205 10.58 -2.01 -18.94
N ARG A 206 10.08 -2.23 -20.14
CA ARG A 206 8.76 -1.73 -20.57
C ARG A 206 7.64 -2.35 -19.75
N TRP A 207 7.74 -3.65 -19.47
CA TRP A 207 6.77 -4.35 -18.63
C TRP A 207 6.68 -3.77 -17.21
N ILE A 208 7.81 -3.61 -16.51
CA ILE A 208 7.76 -3.12 -15.14
C ILE A 208 7.27 -1.67 -15.05
N LEU A 209 7.60 -0.82 -16.05
CA LEU A 209 7.05 0.53 -16.12
C LEU A 209 5.55 0.50 -16.40
N SER A 210 5.07 -0.38 -17.29
CA SER A 210 3.64 -0.56 -17.56
C SER A 210 2.89 -1.04 -16.31
N ARG A 211 3.42 -2.04 -15.59
CA ARG A 211 2.84 -2.51 -14.32
C ARG A 211 2.85 -1.42 -13.24
N THR A 212 3.86 -0.55 -13.26
CA THR A 212 3.91 0.62 -12.37
C THR A 212 2.82 1.64 -12.73
N ALA A 213 2.53 1.85 -14.01
CA ALA A 213 1.43 2.71 -14.46
C ALA A 213 0.06 2.13 -14.05
N ASP A 214 -0.11 0.82 -14.18
CA ASP A 214 -1.30 0.11 -13.68
C ASP A 214 -1.47 0.27 -12.17
N LEU A 215 -0.39 0.09 -11.42
CA LEU A 215 -0.39 0.28 -9.97
C LEU A 215 -0.85 1.70 -9.59
N VAL A 216 -0.37 2.74 -10.27
CA VAL A 216 -0.76 4.13 -10.02
C VAL A 216 -2.27 4.30 -10.17
N SER A 217 -2.84 3.85 -11.28
CA SER A 217 -4.27 4.03 -11.57
C SER A 217 -5.16 3.17 -10.66
N THR A 218 -4.76 1.92 -10.41
CA THR A 218 -5.53 0.99 -9.57
C THR A 218 -5.57 1.45 -8.11
N VAL A 219 -4.42 1.89 -7.57
CA VAL A 219 -4.36 2.40 -6.19
C VAL A 219 -5.09 3.74 -6.07
N GLU A 220 -5.01 4.62 -7.07
CA GLU A 220 -5.76 5.87 -7.08
C GLU A 220 -7.28 5.61 -7.02
N GLU A 221 -7.78 4.70 -7.84
CA GLU A 221 -9.19 4.33 -7.86
C GLU A 221 -9.63 3.72 -6.52
N ALA A 222 -8.85 2.79 -5.97
CA ALA A 222 -9.12 2.17 -4.69
C ALA A 222 -9.18 3.21 -3.55
N LEU A 223 -8.19 4.10 -3.45
CA LEU A 223 -8.16 5.14 -2.42
C LEU A 223 -9.28 6.16 -2.58
N ARG A 224 -9.66 6.53 -3.81
CA ARG A 224 -10.82 7.39 -4.08
C ARG A 224 -12.14 6.72 -3.66
N GLY A 225 -12.20 5.39 -3.75
CA GLY A 225 -13.32 4.57 -3.27
C GLY A 225 -13.27 4.24 -1.77
N TYR A 226 -12.29 4.76 -1.03
CA TYR A 226 -12.03 4.42 0.38
C TYR A 226 -11.69 2.94 0.62
N ASP A 227 -11.22 2.24 -0.40
CA ASP A 227 -10.80 0.83 -0.34
C ASP A 227 -9.27 0.73 -0.13
N ALA A 228 -8.83 0.98 1.08
CA ALA A 228 -7.42 0.89 1.43
C ALA A 228 -6.87 -0.55 1.34
N GLN A 229 -7.73 -1.56 1.54
CA GLN A 229 -7.33 -2.96 1.44
C GLN A 229 -6.88 -3.33 0.02
N SER A 230 -7.70 -2.99 -0.99
CA SER A 230 -7.33 -3.22 -2.39
C SER A 230 -6.10 -2.41 -2.79
N ALA A 231 -5.95 -1.19 -2.27
CA ALA A 231 -4.76 -0.38 -2.47
C ALA A 231 -3.50 -1.07 -1.93
N VAL A 232 -3.53 -1.59 -0.69
CA VAL A 232 -2.41 -2.33 -0.08
C VAL A 232 -2.12 -3.61 -0.85
N ALA A 233 -3.13 -4.38 -1.23
CA ALA A 233 -2.95 -5.61 -2.00
C ALA A 233 -2.24 -5.34 -3.35
N ARG A 234 -2.64 -4.29 -4.06
CA ARG A 234 -1.98 -3.90 -5.32
C ARG A 234 -0.55 -3.38 -5.11
N LEU A 235 -0.30 -2.65 -4.00
CA LEU A 235 1.06 -2.23 -3.63
C LEU A 235 1.96 -3.43 -3.32
N GLU A 236 1.48 -4.43 -2.59
CA GLU A 236 2.23 -5.65 -2.30
C GLU A 236 2.58 -6.43 -3.57
N GLU A 237 1.62 -6.54 -4.50
CA GLU A 237 1.85 -7.14 -5.81
C GLU A 237 2.94 -6.36 -6.58
N GLY A 238 2.86 -5.02 -6.61
CA GLY A 238 3.86 -4.18 -7.28
C GLY A 238 5.26 -4.28 -6.66
N ILE A 239 5.36 -4.41 -5.34
CA ILE A 239 6.63 -4.68 -4.64
C ILE A 239 7.20 -6.04 -5.06
N ASP A 240 6.35 -7.07 -5.13
CA ASP A 240 6.76 -8.41 -5.55
C ASP A 240 7.14 -8.46 -7.03
N GLU A 241 6.42 -7.78 -7.93
CA GLU A 241 6.76 -7.63 -9.34
C GLU A 241 8.14 -6.98 -9.53
N LEU A 242 8.36 -5.87 -8.81
CA LEU A 242 9.63 -5.13 -8.89
C LEU A 242 10.81 -5.93 -8.33
N SER A 243 10.63 -6.62 -7.20
CA SER A 243 11.68 -7.40 -6.53
C SER A 243 11.92 -8.76 -7.19
N THR A 244 10.85 -9.56 -7.31
CA THR A 244 10.93 -10.99 -7.63
C THR A 244 11.03 -11.24 -9.12
N TRP A 245 10.39 -10.39 -9.94
CA TRP A 245 10.43 -10.53 -11.39
C TRP A 245 11.44 -9.60 -12.02
N TYR A 246 11.29 -8.29 -11.89
CA TYR A 246 12.18 -7.35 -12.57
C TYR A 246 13.61 -7.44 -12.04
N LEU A 247 13.83 -7.12 -10.77
CA LEU A 247 15.16 -7.01 -10.20
C LEU A 247 15.94 -8.32 -10.21
N ARG A 248 15.30 -9.44 -9.88
CA ARG A 248 15.96 -10.74 -9.87
C ARG A 248 16.45 -11.13 -11.28
N ARG A 249 15.66 -10.86 -12.31
CA ARG A 249 15.98 -11.23 -13.69
C ARG A 249 16.97 -10.29 -14.33
N THR A 250 16.92 -9.01 -14.02
CA THR A 250 17.79 -7.99 -14.62
C THR A 250 19.05 -7.74 -13.81
N ARG A 251 19.26 -8.51 -12.73
CA ARG A 251 20.33 -8.25 -11.76
C ARG A 251 21.72 -8.12 -12.37
N GLU A 252 22.05 -8.94 -13.36
CA GLU A 252 23.36 -8.93 -14.03
C GLU A 252 23.61 -7.64 -14.80
N ARG A 253 22.56 -6.97 -15.30
CA ARG A 253 22.65 -5.67 -15.98
C ARG A 253 23.17 -4.55 -15.09
N PHE A 254 23.04 -4.66 -13.76
CA PHE A 254 23.54 -3.68 -12.80
C PHE A 254 25.01 -3.86 -12.43
N ALA A 255 25.66 -4.89 -12.93
CA ALA A 255 27.07 -5.16 -12.65
C ALA A 255 27.98 -4.06 -13.23
N PRO A 256 29.10 -3.71 -12.57
CA PRO A 256 30.01 -2.68 -13.07
C PRO A 256 30.60 -2.93 -14.45
N ASP A 257 30.69 -4.19 -14.84
CA ASP A 257 31.20 -4.66 -16.13
C ASP A 257 30.12 -4.88 -17.20
N ALA A 258 28.85 -4.64 -16.87
CA ALA A 258 27.76 -4.68 -17.85
C ALA A 258 27.92 -3.57 -18.91
N PRO A 259 27.41 -3.76 -20.14
CA PRO A 259 27.40 -2.72 -21.18
C PRO A 259 26.75 -1.42 -20.66
N ILE A 260 27.43 -0.29 -20.79
CA ILE A 260 27.04 0.97 -20.16
C ILE A 260 25.61 1.37 -20.51
N ALA A 261 25.22 1.30 -21.80
CA ALA A 261 23.90 1.72 -22.24
C ALA A 261 22.79 0.83 -21.65
N ASP A 262 22.99 -0.49 -21.60
CA ASP A 262 22.06 -1.45 -21.01
C ASP A 262 21.96 -1.31 -19.49
N ARG A 263 23.10 -1.11 -18.85
CA ARG A 263 23.18 -0.84 -17.41
C ARG A 263 22.45 0.44 -17.02
N ASP A 264 22.70 1.53 -17.74
CA ASP A 264 22.09 2.81 -17.47
C ASP A 264 20.57 2.78 -17.71
N ALA A 265 20.11 2.07 -18.75
CA ALA A 265 18.70 1.80 -18.99
C ALA A 265 18.03 1.03 -17.83
N ALA A 266 18.73 0.01 -17.29
CA ALA A 266 18.24 -0.74 -16.14
C ALA A 266 18.15 0.12 -14.88
N PHE A 267 19.15 0.97 -14.61
CA PHE A 267 19.12 1.90 -13.48
C PHE A 267 18.01 2.95 -13.62
N ASP A 268 17.84 3.56 -14.79
CA ASP A 268 16.77 4.52 -15.07
C ASP A 268 15.40 3.89 -14.86
N THR A 269 15.18 2.69 -15.38
CA THR A 269 13.93 1.96 -15.23
C THR A 269 13.64 1.65 -13.77
N LEU A 270 14.60 1.08 -13.04
CA LEU A 270 14.44 0.76 -11.61
C LEU A 270 14.19 2.02 -10.78
N HIS A 271 14.90 3.11 -11.08
CA HIS A 271 14.73 4.39 -10.39
C HIS A 271 13.33 4.96 -10.58
N GLN A 272 12.85 4.99 -11.83
CA GLN A 272 11.52 5.49 -12.17
C GLN A 272 10.41 4.65 -11.51
N ALA A 273 10.49 3.32 -11.63
CA ALA A 273 9.52 2.42 -11.03
C ALA A 273 9.51 2.53 -9.49
N LEU A 274 10.69 2.54 -8.86
CA LEU A 274 10.83 2.67 -7.40
C LEU A 274 10.28 4.00 -6.90
N LEU A 275 10.68 5.12 -7.51
CA LEU A 275 10.22 6.45 -7.10
C LEU A 275 8.70 6.60 -7.24
N THR A 276 8.13 6.08 -8.32
CA THR A 276 6.68 6.09 -8.55
C THR A 276 5.96 5.23 -7.51
N LEU A 277 6.44 4.03 -7.24
CA LEU A 277 5.89 3.15 -6.20
C LEU A 277 5.94 3.80 -4.81
N LEU A 278 7.04 4.48 -4.46
CA LEU A 278 7.16 5.20 -3.18
C LEU A 278 6.12 6.33 -3.06
N ARG A 279 5.89 7.10 -4.15
CA ARG A 279 4.87 8.17 -4.17
C ARG A 279 3.47 7.61 -3.94
N VAL A 280 3.16 6.48 -4.56
CA VAL A 280 1.86 5.81 -4.43
C VAL A 280 1.68 5.18 -3.05
N ALA A 281 2.74 4.66 -2.45
CA ALA A 281 2.71 4.08 -1.10
C ALA A 281 2.74 5.12 0.03
N ALA A 282 3.14 6.36 -0.25
CA ALA A 282 3.33 7.41 0.76
C ALA A 282 2.11 7.70 1.66
N PRO A 283 0.86 7.68 1.19
CA PRO A 283 -0.30 7.85 2.07
C PRO A 283 -0.45 6.74 3.12
N ILE A 284 0.07 5.55 2.85
CA ILE A 284 -0.06 4.36 3.73
C ILE A 284 1.18 4.19 4.61
N ALA A 285 2.39 4.24 4.03
CA ALA A 285 3.66 4.11 4.74
C ALA A 285 4.48 5.41 4.67
N PRO A 286 4.03 6.50 5.34
CA PRO A 286 4.57 7.84 5.17
C PRO A 286 6.04 8.00 5.59
N PHE A 287 6.48 7.33 6.65
CA PHE A 287 7.83 7.54 7.19
C PHE A 287 8.89 6.82 6.37
N LEU A 288 8.63 5.56 6.01
CA LEU A 288 9.56 4.76 5.20
C LEU A 288 9.74 5.37 3.81
N THR A 289 8.64 5.74 3.16
CA THR A 289 8.67 6.30 1.80
C THR A 289 9.37 7.65 1.76
N ASP A 290 9.14 8.52 2.75
CA ASP A 290 9.82 9.81 2.84
C ASP A 290 11.32 9.67 3.15
N ALA A 291 11.69 8.74 4.04
CA ALA A 291 13.09 8.45 4.35
C ALA A 291 13.85 7.95 3.11
N ILE A 292 13.26 7.01 2.34
CA ILE A 292 13.84 6.52 1.10
C ILE A 292 13.94 7.65 0.06
N TYR A 293 12.86 8.42 -0.13
CA TYR A 293 12.84 9.54 -1.07
C TYR A 293 13.93 10.56 -0.78
N ARG A 294 14.05 11.01 0.47
CA ARG A 294 15.08 11.96 0.88
C ARG A 294 16.49 11.42 0.65
N ASN A 295 16.70 10.13 0.86
CA ASN A 295 17.99 9.52 0.63
C ASN A 295 18.29 9.37 -0.87
N LEU A 296 17.32 8.98 -1.70
CA LEU A 296 17.46 8.98 -3.16
C LEU A 296 17.80 10.38 -3.69
N ALA A 297 17.14 11.41 -3.14
CA ALA A 297 17.40 12.80 -3.48
C ALA A 297 18.79 13.26 -3.02
N SER A 298 19.22 12.88 -1.79
CA SER A 298 20.54 13.24 -1.26
C SER A 298 21.68 12.47 -1.91
N ALA A 299 21.48 11.26 -2.38
CA ALA A 299 22.49 10.50 -3.12
C ALA A 299 22.91 11.22 -4.41
N GLY A 300 22.01 11.98 -5.04
CA GLY A 300 22.37 12.91 -6.11
C GLY A 300 23.07 14.19 -5.64
N LEU A 301 23.01 14.52 -4.33
CA LEU A 301 23.71 15.67 -3.74
C LEU A 301 25.14 15.34 -3.30
N ALA A 302 25.43 14.10 -2.93
CA ALA A 302 26.76 13.71 -2.46
C ALA A 302 27.86 13.94 -3.51
N ASP A 303 27.52 13.88 -4.78
CA ASP A 303 28.46 14.14 -5.88
C ASP A 303 28.46 15.58 -6.40
N ALA A 304 27.64 16.46 -5.84
CA ALA A 304 27.59 17.87 -6.27
C ALA A 304 28.88 18.66 -6.00
N THR A 305 29.84 18.06 -5.31
CA THR A 305 31.17 18.67 -5.11
C THR A 305 32.15 18.38 -6.23
N GLY A 306 31.85 17.46 -7.16
CA GLY A 306 32.79 17.07 -8.23
C GLY A 306 32.23 17.03 -9.65
N ALA A 307 30.95 16.86 -9.86
CA ALA A 307 30.36 16.68 -11.20
C ALA A 307 29.02 17.41 -11.37
N SER A 308 29.06 18.72 -11.18
CA SER A 308 27.91 19.60 -11.39
C SER A 308 27.78 20.00 -12.86
N GLN A 309 27.78 19.07 -13.79
CA GLN A 309 27.49 19.40 -15.19
C GLN A 309 26.84 18.23 -15.94
N VAL A 310 25.58 17.93 -15.64
CA VAL A 310 24.69 17.41 -16.69
C VAL A 310 23.44 18.29 -16.66
N VAL A 311 23.56 19.41 -17.31
CA VAL A 311 22.45 20.28 -17.65
C VAL A 311 22.18 20.06 -19.13
N GLY A 312 21.11 19.40 -19.47
CA GLY A 312 20.74 19.28 -20.87
C GLY A 312 19.61 18.28 -21.09
N SER A 313 18.48 18.56 -20.58
CA SER A 313 17.15 18.17 -21.05
C SER A 313 16.10 18.60 -20.03
N ALA A 314 14.84 18.69 -20.41
CA ALA A 314 13.76 19.34 -19.66
C ALA A 314 13.42 18.75 -18.27
N GLU A 315 14.14 17.74 -17.82
CA GLU A 315 13.96 17.13 -16.50
C GLU A 315 15.26 17.24 -15.70
N ARG A 316 15.32 18.25 -14.85
CA ARG A 316 16.41 18.36 -13.86
C ARG A 316 16.36 17.20 -12.89
N PRO A 317 17.53 16.63 -12.48
CA PRO A 317 17.56 15.63 -11.44
C PRO A 317 16.81 16.09 -10.18
N LEU A 318 16.01 15.23 -9.59
CA LEU A 318 15.21 15.51 -8.40
C LEU A 318 16.07 16.13 -7.28
N ALA A 319 17.29 15.62 -7.09
CA ALA A 319 18.24 16.12 -6.11
C ALA A 319 18.64 17.59 -6.36
N THR A 320 18.83 17.99 -7.61
CA THR A 320 19.13 19.37 -7.97
C THR A 320 17.91 20.25 -7.71
N ALA A 321 16.72 19.80 -8.07
CA ALA A 321 15.48 20.52 -7.86
C ALA A 321 15.17 20.73 -6.36
N ILE A 322 15.44 19.76 -5.50
CA ILE A 322 15.33 19.92 -4.04
C ILE A 322 16.35 20.96 -3.52
N ARG A 323 17.60 20.90 -3.95
CA ARG A 323 18.64 21.82 -3.52
C ARG A 323 18.39 23.26 -3.96
N THR A 324 17.83 23.44 -5.14
CA THR A 324 17.51 24.78 -5.68
C THR A 324 16.15 25.29 -5.20
N GLY A 325 15.42 24.51 -4.39
CA GLY A 325 14.06 24.82 -3.95
C GLY A 325 12.99 24.59 -5.03
N GLU A 326 13.34 23.96 -6.15
CA GLU A 326 12.44 23.65 -7.26
C GLU A 326 11.70 22.32 -7.07
N ALA A 327 12.23 21.41 -6.24
CA ALA A 327 11.54 20.19 -5.84
C ALA A 327 11.28 20.17 -4.31
N PRO A 328 10.16 19.62 -3.89
CA PRO A 328 9.82 19.49 -2.48
C PRO A 328 10.84 18.68 -1.70
N GLY A 329 11.14 19.10 -0.47
CA GLY A 329 12.03 18.38 0.46
C GLY A 329 11.39 17.13 1.09
N SER A 330 10.17 16.76 0.70
CA SER A 330 9.45 15.58 1.19
C SER A 330 8.61 15.00 0.06
N ILE A 331 8.49 13.65 0.04
CA ILE A 331 7.64 12.91 -0.89
C ILE A 331 6.17 13.33 -0.79
N HIS A 332 5.73 13.75 0.41
CA HIS A 332 4.35 14.16 0.70
C HIS A 332 3.95 15.50 0.04
N LEU A 333 4.91 16.24 -0.51
CA LEU A 333 4.67 17.47 -1.23
C LEU A 333 4.68 17.27 -2.77
N LEU A 334 4.91 16.05 -3.22
CA LEU A 334 4.83 15.69 -4.63
C LEU A 334 3.38 15.45 -5.05
N HIS A 335 3.09 15.69 -6.33
CA HIS A 335 1.80 15.31 -6.90
C HIS A 335 1.67 13.81 -7.09
N TRP A 336 0.43 13.32 -7.18
CA TRP A 336 0.16 11.95 -7.58
C TRP A 336 0.68 11.68 -9.00
N PRO A 337 1.30 10.52 -9.27
CA PRO A 337 2.09 10.33 -10.50
C PRO A 337 1.29 9.90 -11.75
N SER A 338 -0.03 10.07 -11.80
CA SER A 338 -0.89 9.57 -12.89
C SER A 338 -0.48 10.08 -14.28
N ALA A 339 -0.22 11.40 -14.39
CA ALA A 339 0.12 12.01 -15.68
C ALA A 339 1.51 11.59 -16.20
N GLU A 340 2.45 11.33 -15.30
CA GLU A 340 3.83 10.96 -15.62
C GLU A 340 3.94 9.50 -16.03
N SER A 341 3.14 8.61 -15.41
CA SER A 341 3.20 7.16 -15.64
C SER A 341 2.27 6.68 -16.76
N ALA A 342 1.22 7.41 -17.08
CA ALA A 342 0.25 7.00 -18.09
C ALA A 342 0.87 6.60 -19.46
N PRO A 343 1.91 7.29 -19.99
CA PRO A 343 2.55 6.90 -21.24
C PRO A 343 3.24 5.52 -21.21
N TRP A 344 3.52 4.97 -20.02
CA TRP A 344 4.19 3.66 -19.90
C TRP A 344 3.25 2.47 -20.10
N ARG A 345 1.93 2.71 -20.14
CA ARG A 345 0.93 1.66 -20.17
C ARG A 345 0.98 0.85 -21.47
N ASP A 346 1.22 -0.45 -21.36
CA ASP A 346 1.21 -1.42 -22.45
C ASP A 346 0.47 -2.71 -22.00
N GLU A 347 -0.86 -2.69 -22.10
CA GLU A 347 -1.72 -3.81 -21.69
C GLU A 347 -1.45 -5.11 -22.48
N ALA A 348 -1.00 -4.99 -23.72
CA ALA A 348 -0.69 -6.16 -24.54
C ALA A 348 0.57 -6.88 -24.01
N LEU A 349 1.60 -6.11 -23.64
CA LEU A 349 2.82 -6.63 -23.03
C LEU A 349 2.51 -7.22 -21.64
N GLU A 350 1.74 -6.53 -20.82
CA GLU A 350 1.29 -7.03 -19.50
C GLU A 350 0.60 -8.38 -19.61
N SER A 351 -0.41 -8.47 -20.48
CA SER A 351 -1.14 -9.70 -20.73
C SER A 351 -0.25 -10.85 -21.26
N SER A 352 0.75 -10.51 -22.05
CA SER A 352 1.72 -11.48 -22.55
C SER A 352 2.65 -11.97 -21.46
N MET A 353 3.13 -11.06 -20.61
CA MET A 353 4.00 -11.39 -19.48
C MET A 353 3.24 -12.17 -18.39
N ASP A 354 1.97 -11.89 -18.13
CA ASP A 354 1.13 -12.69 -17.21
C ASP A 354 1.05 -14.15 -17.66
N ARG A 355 0.94 -14.39 -18.96
CA ARG A 355 0.98 -15.75 -19.51
C ARG A 355 2.34 -16.42 -19.30
N ILE A 356 3.43 -15.67 -19.43
CA ILE A 356 4.79 -16.17 -19.15
C ILE A 356 4.94 -16.52 -17.67
N ILE A 357 4.51 -15.64 -16.78
CA ILE A 357 4.54 -15.84 -15.32
C ILE A 357 3.77 -17.11 -14.96
N ARG A 358 2.55 -17.23 -15.49
CA ARG A 358 1.70 -18.40 -15.26
C ARG A 358 2.30 -19.68 -15.81
N ALA A 359 2.88 -19.64 -17.01
CA ALA A 359 3.56 -20.79 -17.62
C ALA A 359 4.79 -21.21 -16.80
N ALA A 360 5.55 -20.26 -16.27
CA ALA A 360 6.68 -20.55 -15.39
C ALA A 360 6.24 -21.22 -14.07
N GLU A 361 5.16 -20.76 -13.45
CA GLU A 361 4.58 -21.38 -12.26
C GLU A 361 4.14 -22.83 -12.53
N LEU A 362 3.38 -23.04 -13.62
CA LEU A 362 2.94 -24.37 -14.02
C LEU A 362 4.11 -25.28 -14.33
N GLY A 363 5.13 -24.78 -15.05
CA GLY A 363 6.33 -25.54 -15.35
C GLY A 363 7.12 -25.95 -14.11
N ARG A 364 7.24 -25.05 -13.13
CA ARG A 364 7.82 -25.38 -11.81
C ARG A 364 7.00 -26.44 -11.06
N SER A 365 5.67 -26.34 -11.11
CA SER A 365 4.79 -27.34 -10.53
C SER A 365 4.94 -28.72 -11.16
N VAL A 366 5.02 -28.79 -12.51
CA VAL A 366 5.26 -30.04 -13.25
C VAL A 366 6.63 -30.63 -12.89
N ARG A 367 7.69 -29.81 -12.79
CA ARG A 367 9.00 -30.26 -12.34
C ARG A 367 8.95 -30.85 -10.93
N SER A 368 8.26 -30.17 -10.00
CA SER A 368 8.10 -30.63 -8.64
C SER A 368 7.37 -31.97 -8.57
N ALA A 369 6.28 -32.12 -9.31
CA ALA A 369 5.51 -33.37 -9.41
C ALA A 369 6.35 -34.53 -9.98
N ALA A 370 7.29 -34.21 -10.88
CA ALA A 370 8.23 -35.20 -11.45
C ALA A 370 9.51 -35.38 -10.61
N ASN A 371 9.64 -34.73 -9.43
CA ASN A 371 10.86 -34.71 -8.62
C ASN A 371 12.11 -34.19 -9.35
N ILE A 372 11.94 -33.30 -10.34
CA ILE A 372 13.03 -32.68 -11.08
C ILE A 372 13.33 -31.32 -10.45
N ARG A 373 14.54 -31.13 -9.93
CA ARG A 373 14.97 -29.87 -9.32
C ARG A 373 15.04 -28.78 -10.38
N THR A 374 14.66 -27.54 -10.05
CA THR A 374 14.70 -26.40 -10.99
C THR A 374 16.11 -26.16 -11.54
N ARG A 375 17.16 -26.36 -10.72
CA ARG A 375 18.57 -26.23 -11.15
C ARG A 375 19.05 -27.30 -12.14
N GLN A 376 18.29 -28.39 -12.36
CA GLN A 376 18.64 -29.40 -13.37
C GLN A 376 18.18 -28.92 -14.74
N PRO A 377 19.08 -28.67 -15.70
CA PRO A 377 18.69 -28.25 -17.03
C PRO A 377 17.93 -29.35 -17.77
N LEU A 378 16.91 -28.97 -18.52
CA LEU A 378 16.19 -29.84 -19.44
C LEU A 378 16.40 -29.38 -20.87
N ALA A 379 16.29 -30.29 -21.81
CA ALA A 379 16.49 -29.97 -23.22
C ALA A 379 15.37 -29.08 -23.77
N ARG A 380 14.11 -29.34 -23.36
CA ARG A 380 12.93 -28.69 -23.94
C ARG A 380 11.78 -28.59 -22.96
N ALA A 381 11.03 -27.48 -23.03
CA ALA A 381 9.67 -27.37 -22.52
C ALA A 381 8.70 -27.06 -23.66
N ARG A 382 7.56 -27.74 -23.68
CA ARG A 382 6.46 -27.48 -24.61
C ARG A 382 5.34 -26.78 -23.86
N VAL A 383 4.92 -25.61 -24.34
CA VAL A 383 3.97 -24.74 -23.63
C VAL A 383 2.97 -24.14 -24.61
N VAL A 384 1.69 -24.07 -24.23
CA VAL A 384 0.67 -23.33 -24.96
C VAL A 384 0.67 -21.90 -24.42
N LEU A 385 1.30 -20.98 -25.13
CA LEU A 385 1.49 -19.61 -24.63
C LEU A 385 0.47 -18.61 -25.15
N GLY A 386 0.04 -18.75 -26.42
CA GLY A 386 -0.81 -17.74 -27.06
C GLY A 386 -0.21 -16.34 -27.07
N VAL A 387 1.12 -16.23 -26.98
CA VAL A 387 1.86 -14.97 -27.09
C VAL A 387 2.16 -14.73 -28.55
N SER A 388 1.95 -13.50 -29.00
CA SER A 388 2.27 -13.06 -30.37
C SER A 388 2.67 -11.59 -30.33
N GLY A 389 3.50 -11.17 -31.27
CA GLY A 389 3.94 -9.79 -31.39
C GLY A 389 5.46 -9.63 -31.34
N ASN A 390 5.93 -8.39 -31.28
CA ASN A 390 7.34 -8.04 -31.38
C ASN A 390 8.19 -8.58 -30.22
N ASP A 391 7.59 -8.80 -29.06
CA ASP A 391 8.29 -9.27 -27.84
C ASP A 391 8.29 -10.79 -27.69
N GLU A 392 7.70 -11.52 -28.63
CA GLU A 392 7.51 -12.98 -28.52
C GLU A 392 8.82 -13.73 -28.28
N VAL A 393 9.88 -13.35 -28.96
CA VAL A 393 11.20 -14.01 -28.84
C VAL A 393 11.77 -13.79 -27.44
N GLU A 394 11.82 -12.53 -26.97
CA GLU A 394 12.34 -12.17 -25.65
C GLU A 394 11.51 -12.81 -24.52
N LEU A 395 10.18 -12.81 -24.64
CA LEU A 395 9.30 -13.45 -23.67
C LEU A 395 9.47 -14.97 -23.59
N ARG A 396 9.76 -15.62 -24.72
CA ARG A 396 10.09 -17.06 -24.74
C ARG A 396 11.43 -17.35 -24.08
N GLU A 397 12.43 -16.50 -24.28
CA GLU A 397 13.72 -16.60 -23.60
C GLU A 397 13.56 -16.45 -22.09
N ILE A 398 12.76 -15.48 -21.64
CA ILE A 398 12.38 -15.30 -20.22
C ILE A 398 11.81 -16.59 -19.65
N LEU A 399 10.87 -17.23 -20.34
CA LEU A 399 10.28 -18.49 -19.89
C LEU A 399 11.27 -19.64 -19.87
N ALA A 400 12.12 -19.73 -20.89
CA ALA A 400 13.16 -20.79 -20.98
C ALA A 400 14.13 -20.71 -19.80
N ASP A 401 14.56 -19.51 -19.44
CA ASP A 401 15.42 -19.25 -18.28
C ASP A 401 14.73 -19.61 -16.97
N GLU A 402 13.46 -19.17 -16.77
CA GLU A 402 12.68 -19.48 -15.55
C GLU A 402 12.50 -20.98 -15.34
N LEU A 403 12.37 -21.71 -16.41
CA LEU A 403 12.22 -23.17 -16.39
C LEU A 403 13.55 -23.92 -16.48
N ASN A 404 14.67 -23.21 -16.65
CA ASN A 404 15.99 -23.80 -16.90
C ASN A 404 15.93 -24.88 -18.02
N VAL A 405 15.43 -24.46 -19.19
CA VAL A 405 15.37 -25.31 -20.39
C VAL A 405 16.13 -24.67 -21.54
N LYS A 406 16.71 -25.49 -22.41
CA LYS A 406 17.45 -24.98 -23.56
C LYS A 406 16.55 -24.42 -24.66
N ILE A 407 15.37 -24.98 -24.81
CA ILE A 407 14.39 -24.59 -25.83
C ILE A 407 13.00 -24.50 -25.20
N GLY A 408 12.37 -23.31 -25.27
CA GLY A 408 10.95 -23.11 -25.00
C GLY A 408 10.18 -23.26 -26.32
N GLU A 409 9.43 -24.34 -26.49
CA GLU A 409 8.63 -24.59 -27.71
C GLU A 409 7.19 -24.20 -27.46
N ALA A 410 6.70 -23.14 -28.14
CA ALA A 410 5.29 -22.81 -28.16
C ALA A 410 4.53 -23.79 -29.07
N VAL A 411 3.46 -24.38 -28.56
CA VAL A 411 2.55 -25.24 -29.30
C VAL A 411 1.17 -24.59 -29.42
N GLY A 412 0.48 -24.86 -30.52
CA GLY A 412 -0.79 -24.22 -30.83
C GLY A 412 -1.95 -24.63 -29.93
N ASP A 413 -1.90 -25.86 -29.40
CA ASP A 413 -2.93 -26.38 -28.51
C ASP A 413 -2.35 -27.35 -27.46
N ALA A 414 -3.19 -27.72 -26.52
CA ALA A 414 -2.82 -28.61 -25.43
C ALA A 414 -2.97 -30.11 -25.80
N SER A 415 -3.41 -30.44 -27.03
CA SER A 415 -3.60 -31.81 -27.44
C SER A 415 -2.26 -32.56 -27.43
N GLY A 416 -2.19 -33.68 -26.76
CA GLY A 416 -0.97 -34.45 -26.58
C GLY A 416 0.04 -33.92 -25.54
N LEU A 417 -0.26 -32.85 -24.79
CA LEU A 417 0.57 -32.41 -23.66
C LEU A 417 0.18 -33.11 -22.36
N PHE A 418 -1.05 -33.57 -22.20
CA PHE A 418 -1.52 -34.26 -21.01
C PHE A 418 -2.63 -35.27 -21.34
N GLU A 419 -2.68 -36.31 -20.54
CA GLU A 419 -3.79 -37.25 -20.51
C GLU A 419 -4.85 -36.76 -19.50
N ARG A 420 -6.10 -36.72 -19.92
CA ARG A 420 -7.21 -36.47 -18.99
C ARG A 420 -7.53 -37.74 -18.23
N ARG A 421 -7.39 -37.70 -16.91
CA ARG A 421 -7.83 -38.80 -16.04
C ARG A 421 -9.01 -38.35 -15.19
N VAL A 422 -10.09 -39.09 -15.26
CA VAL A 422 -11.28 -38.84 -14.44
C VAL A 422 -11.12 -39.59 -13.13
N LYS A 423 -11.14 -38.87 -12.00
CA LYS A 423 -11.16 -39.47 -10.66
C LYS A 423 -12.55 -39.32 -10.05
N VAL A 424 -13.26 -40.44 -9.89
CA VAL A 424 -14.55 -40.45 -9.23
C VAL A 424 -14.36 -40.31 -7.71
N LEU A 425 -14.86 -39.21 -7.15
CA LEU A 425 -14.82 -38.98 -5.70
C LEU A 425 -16.05 -39.61 -5.03
N LEU A 426 -15.97 -40.88 -4.72
CA LEU A 426 -17.06 -41.68 -4.13
C LEU A 426 -17.74 -41.01 -2.91
N PRO A 427 -17.03 -40.36 -1.96
CA PRO A 427 -17.69 -39.67 -0.86
C PRO A 427 -18.67 -38.57 -1.31
N LYS A 428 -18.41 -37.94 -2.49
CA LYS A 428 -19.26 -36.86 -3.03
C LYS A 428 -20.40 -37.34 -3.90
N VAL A 429 -20.20 -38.41 -4.64
CA VAL A 429 -21.16 -38.84 -5.67
C VAL A 429 -21.72 -40.24 -5.46
N GLY A 430 -21.15 -41.06 -4.55
CA GLY A 430 -21.55 -42.46 -4.35
C GLY A 430 -23.04 -42.63 -4.04
N LYS A 431 -23.57 -41.79 -3.14
CA LYS A 431 -25.04 -41.80 -2.82
C LYS A 431 -25.92 -41.46 -4.05
N ARG A 432 -25.45 -40.68 -5.00
CA ARG A 432 -26.20 -40.30 -6.22
C ARG A 432 -26.09 -41.36 -7.30
N LEU A 433 -24.99 -42.10 -7.36
CA LEU A 433 -24.75 -43.12 -8.39
C LEU A 433 -25.39 -44.46 -8.05
N GLY A 434 -25.61 -44.74 -6.77
CA GLY A 434 -26.27 -46.02 -6.33
C GLY A 434 -25.66 -47.25 -7.00
N GLY A 435 -26.52 -48.08 -7.65
CA GLY A 435 -26.10 -49.25 -8.37
C GLY A 435 -25.24 -49.03 -9.63
N SER A 436 -25.21 -47.79 -10.16
CA SER A 436 -24.37 -47.42 -11.32
C SER A 436 -22.92 -47.09 -10.95
N THR A 437 -22.54 -47.10 -9.68
CA THR A 437 -21.21 -46.72 -9.20
C THR A 437 -20.09 -47.50 -9.86
N GLN A 438 -20.24 -48.79 -10.06
CA GLN A 438 -19.26 -49.68 -10.67
C GLN A 438 -19.07 -49.37 -12.18
N ALA A 439 -20.17 -49.14 -12.91
CA ALA A 439 -20.11 -48.78 -14.33
C ALA A 439 -19.43 -47.42 -14.55
N VAL A 440 -19.75 -46.42 -13.70
CA VAL A 440 -19.15 -45.10 -13.78
C VAL A 440 -17.65 -45.15 -13.41
N MET A 441 -17.26 -45.97 -12.43
CA MET A 441 -15.84 -46.17 -12.09
C MET A 441 -15.06 -46.86 -13.22
N GLN A 442 -15.69 -47.79 -13.93
CA GLN A 442 -15.06 -48.45 -15.08
C GLN A 442 -14.91 -47.46 -16.23
N ALA A 443 -15.94 -46.73 -16.59
CA ALA A 443 -15.93 -45.70 -17.65
C ALA A 443 -14.95 -44.52 -17.33
N ALA A 444 -14.60 -44.31 -16.06
CA ALA A 444 -13.63 -43.31 -15.66
C ALA A 444 -12.17 -43.80 -15.73
N ARG A 445 -11.96 -45.10 -15.91
CA ARG A 445 -10.64 -45.74 -16.10
C ARG A 445 -10.27 -45.92 -17.57
N ASP A 446 -11.30 -46.11 -18.40
CA ASP A 446 -11.18 -46.19 -19.84
C ASP A 446 -11.11 -44.79 -20.47
#